data_098ab616fcccd821fe7a0c9300c266a1
#
_entry.id   098ab616fcccd821fe7a0c9300c266a1
#
_cell.length_a   1.000
_cell.length_b   1.000
_cell.length_c   1.000
_cell.angle_alpha   90.00
_cell.angle_beta   90.00
_cell.angle_gamma   90.00
#
_symmetry.space_group_name_H-M   'P 1'
#
loop_
_entity.id
_entity.type
_entity.pdbx_description
1 polymer ?
#
loop_
_entity_poly.entity_id
_entity_poly.type
_entity_poly.pdbx_seq_one_letter_code
_entity_poly.pdbx_strand_id
1 'polypeptide(L)'
;MQNADLEIFADYNCVYLEDEKNDAFSPEWSEKEIADMATVSESTVIWYPVRAMTVPVRVEIYAAEPDENLGDWDHVVECSIHSLTGRMSVQGGTGLITAWLTVEPGWYQVTLLYAGLDTLNNYGLDGDDHYKIVLWPGASRPLQVVKRWTRQD
;
A
#
# COMPACT_ATOMS: atom_id res chain seq x y z
N MET A 1 -14.60 9.44 -8.94
CA MET A 1 -13.76 8.45 -8.21
C MET A 1 -13.40 7.31 -9.14
N GLN A 2 -12.14 6.91 -9.15
CA GLN A 2 -11.67 5.72 -9.87
C GLN A 2 -11.46 4.60 -8.86
N ASN A 3 -11.72 3.36 -9.25
CA ASN A 3 -11.43 2.22 -8.39
C ASN A 3 -11.07 0.98 -9.21
N ALA A 4 -10.35 0.05 -8.58
CA ALA A 4 -10.01 -1.23 -9.16
C ALA A 4 -9.86 -2.26 -8.04
N ASP A 5 -10.33 -3.47 -8.29
CA ASP A 5 -10.11 -4.61 -7.41
C ASP A 5 -9.05 -5.50 -8.06
N LEU A 6 -7.94 -5.69 -7.37
CA LEU A 6 -6.76 -6.36 -7.89
C LEU A 6 -6.43 -7.61 -7.09
N GLU A 7 -5.81 -8.58 -7.75
CA GLU A 7 -5.17 -9.72 -7.10
C GLU A 7 -3.68 -9.59 -7.37
N ILE A 8 -2.88 -9.42 -6.30
CA ILE A 8 -1.46 -9.13 -6.42
C ILE A 8 -0.65 -10.20 -5.69
N PHE A 9 0.32 -10.80 -6.39
CA PHE A 9 1.25 -11.72 -5.74
C PHE A 9 2.29 -10.91 -4.96
N ALA A 10 2.16 -10.94 -3.62
CA ALA A 10 3.01 -10.18 -2.71
C ALA A 10 4.29 -10.97 -2.41
N ASP A 11 5.12 -11.20 -3.43
CA ASP A 11 6.38 -11.91 -3.27
C ASP A 11 7.29 -11.15 -2.31
N TYR A 12 7.96 -11.87 -1.43
CA TYR A 12 8.77 -11.29 -0.35
C TYR A 12 7.94 -10.34 0.55
N ASN A 13 6.62 -10.55 0.63
CA ASN A 13 5.70 -9.71 1.40
C ASN A 13 5.74 -8.23 0.97
N CYS A 14 5.90 -7.97 -0.32
CA CYS A 14 5.99 -6.60 -0.84
C CYS A 14 4.96 -6.31 -1.92
N VAL A 15 4.32 -5.13 -1.81
CA VAL A 15 3.58 -4.52 -2.91
C VAL A 15 4.09 -3.10 -3.09
N TYR A 16 4.29 -2.71 -4.34
CA TYR A 16 4.83 -1.42 -4.72
C TYR A 16 3.76 -0.57 -5.41
N LEU A 17 3.62 0.67 -4.97
CA LEU A 17 2.92 1.72 -5.70
C LEU A 17 3.99 2.71 -6.11
N GLU A 18 4.24 2.88 -7.41
CA GLU A 18 5.34 3.74 -7.84
C GLU A 18 5.04 4.45 -9.16
N ASP A 19 5.58 5.65 -9.28
CA ASP A 19 5.48 6.40 -10.54
C ASP A 19 6.30 5.71 -11.62
N GLU A 20 5.92 5.89 -12.87
CA GLU A 20 6.65 5.34 -14.02
C GLU A 20 8.11 5.76 -14.01
N LYS A 21 8.41 6.99 -13.55
CA LYS A 21 9.78 7.51 -13.38
C LYS A 21 10.16 7.51 -11.91
N ASN A 22 10.11 6.34 -11.27
CA ASN A 22 10.50 6.21 -9.87
C ASN A 22 12.03 6.20 -9.74
N ASP A 23 12.49 6.32 -8.48
CA ASP A 23 13.90 6.37 -8.13
C ASP A 23 14.51 5.00 -7.82
N ALA A 24 13.83 3.93 -8.22
CA ALA A 24 14.26 2.54 -7.97
C ALA A 24 14.50 2.26 -6.48
N PHE A 25 13.68 2.86 -5.62
CA PHE A 25 13.77 2.70 -4.17
C PHE A 25 13.52 1.25 -3.76
N SER A 26 14.31 0.76 -2.82
CA SER A 26 14.19 -0.60 -2.29
C SER A 26 14.02 -0.56 -0.77
N PRO A 27 13.31 -1.54 -0.18
CA PRO A 27 13.17 -1.59 1.27
C PRO A 27 14.50 -1.99 1.92
N GLU A 28 14.73 -1.48 3.12
CA GLU A 28 15.91 -1.82 3.92
C GLU A 28 15.60 -2.92 4.93
N TRP A 29 14.32 -3.28 5.10
CA TRP A 29 13.85 -4.30 6.03
C TRP A 29 14.25 -4.00 7.48
N SER A 30 14.31 -2.71 7.84
CA SER A 30 14.58 -2.30 9.22
C SER A 30 13.45 -2.72 10.14
N GLU A 31 13.73 -2.78 11.44
CA GLU A 31 12.68 -3.09 12.44
C GLU A 31 11.52 -2.09 12.35
N LYS A 32 11.84 -0.83 12.10
CA LYS A 32 10.81 0.22 11.94
C LYS A 32 9.93 -0.04 10.73
N GLU A 33 10.52 -0.35 9.57
CA GLU A 33 9.76 -0.62 8.35
C GLU A 33 8.84 -1.82 8.53
N ILE A 34 9.34 -2.87 9.17
CA ILE A 34 8.54 -4.09 9.42
C ILE A 34 7.39 -3.78 10.37
N ALA A 35 7.65 -3.03 11.44
CA ALA A 35 6.61 -2.67 12.42
C ALA A 35 5.58 -1.70 11.83
N ASP A 36 6.01 -0.77 10.99
CA ASP A 36 5.12 0.17 10.29
C ASP A 36 4.37 -0.51 9.14
N MET A 37 4.88 -1.64 8.66
CA MET A 37 4.37 -2.40 7.52
C MET A 37 4.40 -1.60 6.21
N ALA A 38 5.28 -0.61 6.13
CA ALA A 38 5.44 0.24 4.94
C ALA A 38 6.74 1.05 5.02
N THR A 39 7.20 1.48 3.86
CA THR A 39 8.28 2.45 3.74
C THR A 39 8.06 3.26 2.46
N VAL A 40 8.63 4.45 2.38
CA VAL A 40 8.40 5.37 1.26
C VAL A 40 9.67 6.07 0.82
N SER A 41 9.70 6.41 -0.47
CA SER A 41 10.56 7.45 -1.02
C SER A 41 9.64 8.48 -1.68
N GLU A 42 10.22 9.46 -2.40
CA GLU A 42 9.43 10.52 -3.03
C GLU A 42 8.39 9.96 -4.02
N SER A 43 8.77 8.99 -4.83
CA SER A 43 7.94 8.47 -5.93
C SER A 43 7.58 6.99 -5.81
N THR A 44 7.79 6.39 -4.63
CA THR A 44 7.50 4.98 -4.37
C THR A 44 6.95 4.78 -2.97
N VAL A 45 5.89 4.00 -2.88
CA VAL A 45 5.35 3.50 -1.61
C VAL A 45 5.47 1.98 -1.65
N ILE A 46 6.16 1.39 -0.67
CA ILE A 46 6.27 -0.05 -0.54
C ILE A 46 5.55 -0.44 0.75
N TRP A 47 4.66 -1.42 0.67
CA TRP A 47 3.93 -1.86 1.86
C TRP A 47 3.90 -3.39 1.91
N TYR A 48 3.66 -3.93 3.11
CA TYR A 48 3.94 -5.33 3.40
C TYR A 48 2.69 -6.09 3.82
N PRO A 49 2.02 -6.78 2.87
CA PRO A 49 0.99 -7.77 3.23
C PRO A 49 1.55 -8.83 4.17
N VAL A 50 0.69 -9.38 5.02
CA VAL A 50 1.14 -10.35 6.03
C VAL A 50 1.50 -11.72 5.47
N ARG A 51 1.14 -12.01 4.23
CA ARG A 51 1.50 -13.29 3.60
C ARG A 51 2.13 -13.04 2.23
N ALA A 52 3.10 -13.88 1.88
CA ALA A 52 3.79 -13.82 0.60
C ALA A 52 3.03 -14.69 -0.43
N MET A 53 1.79 -14.33 -0.69
CA MET A 53 0.87 -15.02 -1.60
C MET A 53 0.08 -13.98 -2.39
N THR A 54 -0.80 -14.44 -3.27
CA THR A 54 -1.70 -13.54 -3.97
C THR A 54 -2.76 -13.03 -3.00
N VAL A 55 -2.83 -11.72 -2.85
CA VAL A 55 -3.74 -11.06 -1.91
C VAL A 55 -4.67 -10.10 -2.62
N PRO A 56 -5.90 -9.90 -2.12
CA PRO A 56 -6.82 -8.92 -2.69
C PRO A 56 -6.44 -7.51 -2.27
N VAL A 57 -6.36 -6.61 -3.24
CA VAL A 57 -6.02 -5.20 -3.02
C VAL A 57 -7.02 -4.34 -3.79
N ARG A 58 -7.74 -3.49 -3.07
CA ARG A 58 -8.61 -2.50 -3.71
C ARG A 58 -7.89 -1.17 -3.78
N VAL A 59 -7.94 -0.51 -4.93
CA VAL A 59 -7.38 0.82 -5.13
C VAL A 59 -8.53 1.78 -5.39
N GLU A 60 -8.54 2.91 -4.67
CA GLU A 60 -9.53 3.98 -4.85
C GLU A 60 -8.81 5.31 -4.99
N ILE A 61 -9.19 6.09 -5.99
CA ILE A 61 -8.61 7.41 -6.24
C ILE A 61 -9.75 8.44 -6.21
N TYR A 62 -9.62 9.43 -5.34
CA TYR A 62 -10.62 10.47 -5.12
C TYR A 62 -10.06 11.84 -5.49
N ALA A 63 -10.97 12.80 -5.78
CA ALA A 63 -10.57 14.17 -6.05
C ALA A 63 -10.23 14.93 -4.76
N ALA A 64 -10.76 14.48 -3.63
CA ALA A 64 -10.51 15.06 -2.30
C ALA A 64 -10.55 13.95 -1.26
N GLU A 65 -10.09 14.25 -0.04
CA GLU A 65 -10.04 13.27 1.04
C GLU A 65 -11.41 12.66 1.31
N PRO A 66 -11.55 11.32 1.18
CA PRO A 66 -12.80 10.65 1.51
C PRO A 66 -12.91 10.37 3.00
N ASP A 67 -14.13 10.15 3.48
CA ASP A 67 -14.34 9.61 4.83
C ASP A 67 -14.03 8.12 4.81
N GLU A 68 -13.29 7.65 5.82
CA GLU A 68 -12.93 6.25 5.95
C GLU A 68 -13.20 5.79 7.38
N ASN A 69 -13.94 4.70 7.54
CA ASN A 69 -14.18 4.12 8.85
C ASN A 69 -12.98 3.26 9.24
N LEU A 70 -12.08 3.80 10.05
CA LEU A 70 -10.86 3.10 10.45
C LEU A 70 -11.13 1.93 11.40
N GLY A 71 -12.32 1.84 11.98
CA GLY A 71 -12.69 0.73 12.85
C GLY A 71 -12.71 -0.63 12.18
N ASP A 72 -12.89 -0.65 10.86
CA ASP A 72 -12.93 -1.90 10.08
C ASP A 72 -11.54 -2.42 9.71
N TRP A 73 -10.48 -1.68 10.06
CA TRP A 73 -9.11 -1.97 9.65
C TRP A 73 -8.23 -2.25 10.86
N ASP A 74 -7.30 -3.19 10.70
CA ASP A 74 -6.38 -3.60 11.78
C ASP A 74 -5.15 -2.69 11.84
N HIS A 75 -4.72 -2.20 10.69
CA HIS A 75 -3.51 -1.38 10.58
C HIS A 75 -3.77 -0.30 9.53
N VAL A 76 -3.38 0.93 9.82
CA VAL A 76 -3.60 2.06 8.90
C VAL A 76 -2.34 2.93 8.88
N VAL A 77 -1.84 3.18 7.67
CA VAL A 77 -0.67 4.04 7.45
C VAL A 77 -1.05 5.17 6.52
N GLU A 78 -0.65 6.39 6.86
CA GLU A 78 -0.77 7.55 6.00
C GLU A 78 0.61 7.96 5.50
N CYS A 79 0.71 8.30 4.23
CA CYS A 79 1.96 8.74 3.62
C CYS A 79 1.66 9.56 2.37
N SER A 80 2.68 9.81 1.55
CA SER A 80 2.53 10.58 0.32
C SER A 80 3.34 9.96 -0.81
N ILE A 81 2.94 10.26 -2.03
CA ILE A 81 3.69 9.88 -3.23
C ILE A 81 3.67 11.04 -4.21
N HIS A 82 4.81 11.27 -4.87
CA HIS A 82 4.90 12.24 -5.96
C HIS A 82 4.81 11.52 -7.30
N SER A 83 3.74 11.78 -8.04
CA SER A 83 3.62 11.25 -9.39
C SER A 83 4.19 12.28 -10.37
N LEU A 84 5.37 11.98 -10.91
CA LEU A 84 6.08 12.85 -11.84
C LEU A 84 5.41 12.84 -13.21
N THR A 85 4.89 11.68 -13.63
CA THR A 85 4.38 11.48 -14.99
C THR A 85 2.86 11.44 -15.08
N GLY A 86 2.16 11.29 -13.94
CA GLY A 86 0.73 11.00 -13.93
C GLY A 86 0.40 9.55 -14.20
N ARG A 87 1.41 8.69 -14.25
CA ARG A 87 1.22 7.26 -14.48
C ARG A 87 1.95 6.46 -13.42
N MET A 88 1.19 5.71 -12.63
CA MET A 88 1.71 4.90 -11.53
C MET A 88 1.36 3.44 -11.73
N SER A 89 2.26 2.55 -11.30
CA SER A 89 2.01 1.12 -11.33
C SER A 89 1.74 0.58 -9.93
N VAL A 90 0.94 -0.48 -9.87
CA VAL A 90 0.78 -1.30 -8.67
C VAL A 90 1.32 -2.68 -9.04
N GLN A 91 2.29 -3.17 -8.26
CA GLN A 91 2.97 -4.41 -8.59
C GLN A 91 3.46 -5.13 -7.33
N GLY A 92 3.59 -6.44 -7.44
CA GLY A 92 4.19 -7.25 -6.37
C GLY A 92 5.71 -7.20 -6.41
N GLY A 93 6.35 -7.90 -5.46
CA GLY A 93 7.80 -7.91 -5.29
C GLY A 93 8.60 -8.49 -6.45
N THR A 94 7.96 -9.22 -7.37
CA THR A 94 8.62 -9.79 -8.55
C THR A 94 8.79 -8.79 -9.70
N GLY A 95 8.25 -7.59 -9.57
CA GLY A 95 8.29 -6.58 -10.64
C GLY A 95 7.26 -6.77 -11.73
N LEU A 96 6.36 -7.75 -11.60
CA LEU A 96 5.24 -7.89 -12.53
C LEU A 96 4.19 -6.84 -12.23
N ILE A 97 3.95 -5.96 -13.21
CA ILE A 97 2.98 -4.88 -13.06
C ILE A 97 1.57 -5.47 -13.13
N THR A 98 0.79 -5.27 -12.07
CA THR A 98 -0.59 -5.75 -11.98
C THR A 98 -1.56 -4.76 -12.59
N ALA A 99 -1.30 -3.46 -12.39
CA ALA A 99 -2.17 -2.40 -12.90
C ALA A 99 -1.41 -1.11 -13.10
N TRP A 100 -1.88 -0.31 -14.06
CA TRP A 100 -1.47 1.07 -14.24
C TRP A 100 -2.59 2.00 -13.82
N LEU A 101 -2.23 3.06 -13.10
CA LEU A 101 -3.16 4.11 -12.67
C LEU A 101 -2.78 5.39 -13.39
N THR A 102 -3.77 6.10 -13.91
CA THR A 102 -3.54 7.39 -14.58
C THR A 102 -4.16 8.51 -13.74
N VAL A 103 -3.34 9.50 -13.38
CA VAL A 103 -3.74 10.64 -12.55
C VAL A 103 -3.09 11.91 -13.10
N GLU A 104 -3.50 13.08 -12.62
CA GLU A 104 -2.76 14.31 -12.91
C GLU A 104 -1.42 14.26 -12.18
N PRO A 105 -0.30 14.67 -12.82
CA PRO A 105 0.98 14.72 -12.13
C PRO A 105 0.93 15.63 -10.90
N GLY A 106 1.61 15.23 -9.83
CA GLY A 106 1.65 15.99 -8.59
C GLY A 106 1.78 15.13 -7.35
N TRP A 107 1.63 15.74 -6.20
CA TRP A 107 1.66 15.05 -4.92
C TRP A 107 0.29 14.50 -4.56
N TYR A 108 0.29 13.28 -4.03
CA TYR A 108 -0.92 12.59 -3.55
C TYR A 108 -0.75 12.16 -2.11
N GLN A 109 -1.82 12.31 -1.35
CA GLN A 109 -1.96 11.66 -0.05
C GLN A 109 -2.31 10.20 -0.30
N VAL A 110 -1.74 9.31 0.50
CA VAL A 110 -1.96 7.87 0.39
C VAL A 110 -2.36 7.33 1.75
N THR A 111 -3.45 6.59 1.80
CA THR A 111 -3.82 5.82 2.98
C THR A 111 -3.73 4.35 2.64
N LEU A 112 -2.95 3.61 3.41
CA LEU A 112 -2.81 2.16 3.30
C LEU A 112 -3.62 1.53 4.42
N LEU A 113 -4.55 0.65 4.07
CA LEU A 113 -5.46 0.02 5.02
C LEU A 113 -5.32 -1.50 4.92
N TYR A 114 -5.16 -2.14 6.06
CA TYR A 114 -4.90 -3.57 6.18
C TYR A 114 -5.92 -4.19 7.13
N ALA A 115 -6.56 -5.27 6.72
CA ALA A 115 -7.56 -5.95 7.55
C ALA A 115 -7.43 -7.46 7.48
N GLY A 116 -8.06 -8.16 8.41
CA GLY A 116 -8.02 -9.62 8.47
C GLY A 116 -6.64 -10.17 8.80
N LEU A 117 -5.78 -9.38 9.45
CA LEU A 117 -4.38 -9.74 9.67
C LEU A 117 -4.21 -10.90 10.67
N ASP A 118 -5.23 -11.16 11.50
CA ASP A 118 -5.20 -12.25 12.46
C ASP A 118 -5.88 -13.52 11.95
N THR A 119 -6.21 -13.58 10.66
CA THR A 119 -6.96 -14.70 10.09
C THR A 119 -6.09 -15.73 9.38
N LEU A 120 -4.76 -15.55 9.35
CA LEU A 120 -3.87 -16.48 8.66
C LEU A 120 -3.92 -17.86 9.31
N ASN A 121 -3.86 -18.91 8.45
CA ASN A 121 -3.75 -20.28 8.94
C ASN A 121 -2.36 -20.53 9.56
N ASN A 122 -2.16 -21.73 10.14
CA ASN A 122 -0.93 -22.08 10.84
C ASN A 122 0.34 -21.99 9.97
N TYR A 123 0.19 -22.10 8.66
CA TYR A 123 1.31 -22.02 7.72
C TYR A 123 1.56 -20.59 7.22
N GLY A 124 0.67 -19.64 7.54
CA GLY A 124 0.80 -18.25 7.10
C GLY A 124 0.57 -18.06 5.60
N LEU A 125 -0.05 -19.00 4.91
CA LEU A 125 -0.26 -18.94 3.46
C LEU A 125 -1.69 -18.61 3.05
N ASP A 126 -2.67 -18.88 3.91
CA ASP A 126 -4.08 -18.60 3.64
C ASP A 126 -4.69 -17.78 4.76
N GLY A 127 -5.65 -16.94 4.41
CA GLY A 127 -6.40 -16.13 5.35
C GLY A 127 -7.39 -15.24 4.63
N ASP A 128 -8.08 -14.41 5.43
CA ASP A 128 -9.05 -13.43 4.93
C ASP A 128 -8.46 -12.01 4.94
N ASP A 129 -7.14 -11.89 4.97
CA ASP A 129 -6.48 -10.60 4.90
C ASP A 129 -6.78 -9.92 3.57
N HIS A 130 -7.06 -8.64 3.66
CA HIS A 130 -7.34 -7.82 2.49
C HIS A 130 -6.83 -6.40 2.72
N TYR A 131 -6.63 -5.68 1.63
CA TYR A 131 -5.91 -4.41 1.66
C TYR A 131 -6.58 -3.39 0.77
N LYS A 132 -6.44 -2.12 1.13
CA LYS A 132 -6.95 -1.02 0.31
C LYS A 132 -5.94 0.11 0.28
N ILE A 133 -5.75 0.67 -0.91
CA ILE A 133 -4.93 1.87 -1.12
C ILE A 133 -5.89 2.98 -1.54
N VAL A 134 -5.88 4.09 -0.81
CA VAL A 134 -6.73 5.24 -1.12
C VAL A 134 -5.83 6.44 -1.42
N LEU A 135 -6.07 7.10 -2.54
CA LEU A 135 -5.28 8.26 -2.98
C LEU A 135 -6.17 9.46 -3.24
N TRP A 136 -5.66 10.65 -2.92
CA TRP A 136 -6.25 11.94 -3.31
C TRP A 136 -5.16 12.99 -3.39
N PRO A 137 -5.34 14.05 -4.22
CA PRO A 137 -4.34 15.11 -4.32
C PRO A 137 -4.15 15.83 -2.99
N GLY A 138 -2.90 16.08 -2.62
CA GLY A 138 -2.60 16.78 -1.37
C GLY A 138 -1.11 16.97 -1.18
N ALA A 139 -0.72 17.90 -0.31
CA ALA A 139 0.67 18.21 -0.04
C ALA A 139 1.41 17.04 0.59
N SER A 140 2.71 16.98 0.36
CA SER A 140 3.58 15.94 0.93
C SER A 140 3.55 15.96 2.45
N ARG A 141 3.54 14.76 3.04
CA ARG A 141 3.68 14.58 4.48
C ARG A 141 4.51 13.33 4.77
N PRO A 142 5.16 13.24 5.94
CA PRO A 142 5.92 12.04 6.29
C PRO A 142 5.00 10.85 6.55
N LEU A 143 5.54 9.65 6.45
CA LEU A 143 4.83 8.43 6.79
C LEU A 143 4.44 8.45 8.27
N GLN A 144 3.19 8.12 8.55
CA GLN A 144 2.65 8.06 9.90
C GLN A 144 1.75 6.84 10.05
N VAL A 145 1.98 6.05 11.10
CA VAL A 145 1.09 4.94 11.44
C VAL A 145 -0.05 5.49 12.28
N VAL A 146 -1.25 5.48 11.74
CA VAL A 146 -2.45 5.99 12.39
C VAL A 146 -3.06 4.95 13.33
N LYS A 147 -3.01 3.70 12.91
CA LYS A 147 -3.48 2.57 13.71
C LYS A 147 -2.50 1.42 13.54
N ARG A 148 -2.03 0.86 14.64
CA ARG A 148 -0.97 -0.15 14.61
C ARG A 148 -1.49 -1.52 14.99
N TRP A 149 -1.27 -2.47 14.10
CA TRP A 149 -1.47 -3.89 14.40
C TRP A 149 -0.17 -4.48 14.93
N THR A 150 -0.27 -5.33 15.94
CA THR A 150 0.87 -6.06 16.48
C THR A 150 0.54 -7.54 16.40
N ARG A 151 1.48 -8.31 15.81
CA ARG A 151 1.30 -9.76 15.68
C ARG A 151 1.22 -10.39 17.06
N GLN A 152 0.22 -11.23 17.24
CA GLN A 152 0.06 -12.02 18.48
C GLN A 152 0.82 -13.32 18.31
N ASP A 153 1.71 -13.63 19.25
CA ASP A 153 2.46 -14.89 19.29
C ASP A 153 1.77 -15.91 20.18
#